data_041127cfbbf5ee1bcb99b321ccc4e05f
#
_entry.id   041127cfbbf5ee1bcb99b321ccc4e05f
#
_cell.length_a   1.000
_cell.length_b   1.000
_cell.length_c   1.000
_cell.angle_alpha   90.00
_cell.angle_beta   90.00
_cell.angle_gamma   90.00
#
_symmetry.space_group_name_H-M   'P 1'
#
loop_
_entity.id
_entity.type
_entity.pdbx_description
1 polymer ?
#
loop_
_entity_poly.entity_id
_entity_poly.type
_entity_poly.pdbx_seq_one_letter_code
_entity_poly.pdbx_strand_id
1 'polypeptide(L)'
;MKAAQQAGKNQKVQADLHSLFQQLSRGNMNPGLGSKALSGTDVTYARGRNGGRLFFRNVDGGIQIVGKSDKANESKVIARLNQLYGQ
;
A
#
# COMPACT_ATOMS: atom_id res chain seq x y z
N MET A 1 -26.65 0.11 7.34
CA MET A 1 -25.86 -0.96 6.76
C MET A 1 -24.39 -0.63 6.73
N LYS A 2 -23.61 -1.53 7.28
CA LYS A 2 -22.18 -1.30 7.41
C LYS A 2 -21.49 -1.09 6.07
N ALA A 3 -21.92 -1.79 5.04
CA ALA A 3 -21.29 -1.70 3.73
C ALA A 3 -21.41 -0.31 3.11
N ALA A 4 -22.55 0.34 3.27
CA ALA A 4 -22.77 1.67 2.72
C ALA A 4 -21.97 2.75 3.46
N GLN A 5 -21.84 2.62 4.77
CA GLN A 5 -21.05 3.56 5.57
C GLN A 5 -19.56 3.38 5.32
N GLN A 6 -19.11 2.16 5.17
CA GLN A 6 -17.72 1.87 4.89
C GLN A 6 -17.33 2.27 3.46
N ALA A 7 -18.27 2.27 2.54
CA ALA A 7 -18.01 2.63 1.16
C ALA A 7 -17.51 4.08 1.02
N GLY A 8 -18.01 5.00 1.86
CA GLY A 8 -17.55 6.38 1.84
C GLY A 8 -16.09 6.54 2.23
N LYS A 9 -15.65 5.85 3.27
CA LYS A 9 -14.24 5.82 3.68
C LYS A 9 -13.41 5.05 2.67
N ASN A 10 -13.92 3.90 2.22
CA ASN A 10 -13.21 3.04 1.30
C ASN A 10 -12.98 3.72 -0.05
N GLN A 11 -13.90 4.57 -0.49
CA GLN A 11 -13.72 5.28 -1.75
C GLN A 11 -12.50 6.19 -1.72
N LYS A 12 -12.26 6.89 -0.61
CA LYS A 12 -11.09 7.75 -0.48
C LYS A 12 -9.80 6.92 -0.41
N VAL A 13 -9.82 5.83 0.34
CA VAL A 13 -8.67 4.93 0.44
C VAL A 13 -8.39 4.27 -0.91
N GLN A 14 -9.43 3.82 -1.61
CA GLN A 14 -9.26 3.21 -2.92
C GLN A 14 -8.74 4.21 -3.94
N ALA A 15 -9.19 5.46 -3.88
CA ALA A 15 -8.66 6.50 -4.74
C ALA A 15 -7.17 6.74 -4.48
N ASP A 16 -6.76 6.72 -3.19
CA ASP A 16 -5.34 6.78 -2.83
C ASP A 16 -4.57 5.62 -3.45
N LEU A 17 -5.07 4.39 -3.25
CA LEU A 17 -4.40 3.19 -3.74
C LEU A 17 -4.27 3.20 -5.25
N HIS A 18 -5.32 3.62 -5.94
CA HIS A 18 -5.31 3.73 -7.40
C HIS A 18 -4.29 4.77 -7.87
N SER A 19 -4.25 5.93 -7.22
CA SER A 19 -3.30 6.98 -7.53
C SER A 19 -1.86 6.52 -7.28
N LEU A 20 -1.62 5.84 -6.15
CA LEU A 20 -0.30 5.31 -5.82
C LEU A 20 0.14 4.28 -6.86
N PHE A 21 -0.76 3.39 -7.24
CA PHE A 21 -0.47 2.38 -8.25
C PHE A 21 -0.13 3.02 -9.61
N GLN A 22 -0.91 4.03 -10.02
CA GLN A 22 -0.64 4.72 -11.27
C GLN A 22 0.73 5.40 -11.27
N GLN A 23 1.08 6.05 -10.16
CA GLN A 23 2.38 6.72 -10.06
C GLN A 23 3.52 5.72 -10.11
N LEU A 24 3.38 4.59 -9.42
CA LEU A 24 4.38 3.51 -9.48
C LEU A 24 4.51 2.95 -10.89
N SER A 25 3.39 2.77 -11.58
CA SER A 25 3.38 2.27 -12.95
C SER A 25 4.10 3.19 -13.93
N ARG A 26 4.15 4.48 -13.61
CA ARG A 26 4.85 5.48 -14.41
C ARG A 26 6.33 5.61 -14.05
N GLY A 27 6.80 4.83 -13.09
CA GLY A 27 8.19 4.86 -12.65
C GLY A 27 8.46 5.74 -11.45
N ASN A 28 7.44 6.37 -10.87
CA ASN A 28 7.61 7.15 -9.65
C ASN A 28 7.63 6.21 -8.45
N MET A 29 8.81 5.99 -7.89
CA MET A 29 8.98 5.07 -6.77
C MET A 29 8.70 5.71 -5.41
N ASN A 30 8.30 6.99 -5.38
CA ASN A 30 7.92 7.70 -4.15
C ASN A 30 6.57 8.40 -4.31
N PRO A 31 5.51 7.64 -4.66
CA PRO A 31 4.21 8.27 -4.90
C PRO A 31 3.56 8.78 -3.63
N GLY A 32 2.60 9.69 -3.79
CA GLY A 32 1.83 10.22 -2.68
C GLY A 32 2.69 10.99 -1.69
N LEU A 33 2.60 10.62 -0.43
CA LEU A 33 3.38 11.24 0.66
C LEU A 33 4.80 10.69 0.76
N GLY A 34 5.18 9.79 -0.15
CA GLY A 34 6.49 9.17 -0.18
C GLY A 34 6.44 7.70 0.20
N SER A 35 7.52 7.00 -0.10
CA SER A 35 7.65 5.57 0.17
C SER A 35 8.62 5.31 1.31
N LYS A 36 8.40 4.20 2.03
CA LYS A 36 9.30 3.75 3.08
C LYS A 36 9.51 2.25 2.97
N ALA A 37 10.72 1.81 3.30
CA ALA A 37 11.02 0.39 3.38
C ALA A 37 10.37 -0.21 4.63
N LEU A 38 9.83 -1.42 4.50
CA LEU A 38 9.31 -2.16 5.64
C LEU A 38 10.44 -2.96 6.25
N SER A 39 10.80 -2.62 7.49
CA SER A 39 11.95 -3.23 8.17
C SER A 39 11.88 -4.75 8.19
N GLY A 40 13.00 -5.39 7.91
CA GLY A 40 13.10 -6.85 7.93
C GLY A 40 12.52 -7.55 6.72
N THR A 41 12.13 -6.80 5.70
CA THR A 41 11.58 -7.36 4.46
C THR A 41 12.17 -6.65 3.26
N ASP A 42 11.90 -7.18 2.06
CA ASP A 42 12.21 -6.48 0.81
C ASP A 42 10.99 -5.69 0.29
N VAL A 43 9.99 -5.51 1.14
CA VAL A 43 8.77 -4.79 0.78
C VAL A 43 8.95 -3.30 1.05
N THR A 44 8.45 -2.49 0.14
CA THR A 44 8.35 -1.03 0.29
C THR A 44 6.87 -0.66 0.30
N TYR A 45 6.51 0.40 1.00
CA TYR A 45 5.13 0.86 0.96
C TYR A 45 5.07 2.34 0.67
N ALA A 46 4.03 2.72 -0.08
CA ALA A 46 3.72 4.10 -0.41
C ALA A 46 2.48 4.53 0.36
N ARG A 47 2.44 5.78 0.80
CA ARG A 47 1.36 6.32 1.61
C ARG A 47 0.57 7.36 0.84
N GLY A 48 -0.75 7.25 0.87
CA GLY A 48 -1.64 8.24 0.31
C GLY A 48 -2.14 9.23 1.35
N ARG A 49 -2.72 10.32 0.90
CA ARG A 49 -3.16 11.40 1.77
C ARG A 49 -4.37 11.05 2.62
N ASN A 50 -5.16 10.08 2.19
CA ASN A 50 -6.36 9.65 2.91
C ASN A 50 -6.12 8.41 3.75
N GLY A 51 -4.87 8.07 4.01
CA GLY A 51 -4.50 6.93 4.84
C GLY A 51 -4.32 5.62 4.10
N GLY A 52 -4.48 5.61 2.78
CA GLY A 52 -4.23 4.41 1.98
C GLY A 52 -2.74 4.09 1.93
N ARG A 53 -2.41 2.79 2.01
CA ARG A 53 -1.03 2.33 1.91
C ARG A 53 -0.95 1.19 0.91
N LEU A 54 -0.01 1.29 -0.01
CA LEU A 54 0.21 0.29 -1.04
C LEU A 54 1.58 -0.34 -0.81
N PHE A 55 1.59 -1.64 -0.57
CA PHE A 55 2.81 -2.40 -0.31
C PHE A 55 3.24 -3.09 -1.59
N PHE A 56 4.51 -2.96 -1.94
CA PHE A 56 5.02 -3.53 -3.17
C PHE A 56 6.47 -3.99 -3.02
N ARG A 57 6.89 -4.87 -3.93
CA ARG A 57 8.28 -5.34 -4.04
C ARG A 57 8.78 -5.01 -5.42
N ASN A 58 10.06 -4.69 -5.52
CA ASN A 58 10.72 -4.59 -6.82
C ASN A 58 11.07 -5.99 -7.30
N VAL A 59 10.64 -6.33 -8.49
CA VAL A 59 10.90 -7.62 -9.12
C VAL A 59 11.44 -7.39 -10.52
N ASP A 60 12.00 -8.44 -11.13
CA ASP A 60 12.49 -8.33 -12.49
C ASP A 60 11.35 -7.93 -13.41
N GLY A 61 11.56 -6.87 -14.17
CA GLY A 61 10.58 -6.36 -15.11
C GLY A 61 9.55 -5.40 -14.53
N GLY A 62 9.65 -5.04 -13.23
CA GLY A 62 8.71 -4.08 -12.68
C GLY A 62 8.52 -4.16 -11.18
N ILE A 63 7.27 -4.01 -10.76
CA ILE A 63 6.89 -4.10 -9.37
C ILE A 63 5.79 -5.15 -9.18
N GLN A 64 5.75 -5.71 -7.98
CA GLN A 64 4.71 -6.64 -7.58
C GLN A 64 3.96 -6.06 -6.39
N ILE A 65 2.65 -5.88 -6.52
CA ILE A 65 1.82 -5.42 -5.41
C ILE A 65 1.57 -6.60 -4.48
N VAL A 66 1.95 -6.46 -3.22
CA VAL A 66 1.84 -7.54 -2.25
C VAL A 66 0.84 -7.26 -1.14
N GLY A 67 0.37 -6.03 -1.01
CA GLY A 67 -0.62 -5.72 0.01
C GLY A 67 -1.19 -4.33 -0.15
N LYS A 68 -2.33 -4.14 0.48
CA LYS A 68 -3.02 -2.85 0.56
C LYS A 68 -3.56 -2.70 1.97
N SER A 69 -3.53 -1.49 2.49
CA SER A 69 -4.12 -1.24 3.79
C SER A 69 -4.61 0.19 3.88
N ASP A 70 -5.38 0.46 4.91
CA ASP A 70 -5.63 1.81 5.39
C ASP A 70 -4.93 1.96 6.74
N LYS A 71 -5.13 3.12 7.37
CA LYS A 71 -4.52 3.38 8.67
C LYS A 71 -5.04 2.42 9.75
N ALA A 72 -6.29 1.98 9.63
CA ALA A 72 -6.92 1.15 10.66
C ALA A 72 -6.38 -0.28 10.69
N ASN A 73 -6.07 -0.87 9.53
CA ASN A 73 -5.60 -2.26 9.46
C ASN A 73 -4.13 -2.40 9.07
N GLU A 74 -3.38 -1.30 9.08
CA GLU A 74 -1.97 -1.31 8.69
C GLU A 74 -1.15 -2.33 9.47
N SER A 75 -1.33 -2.38 10.79
CA SER A 75 -0.57 -3.29 11.64
C SER A 75 -0.79 -4.75 11.26
N LYS A 76 -2.02 -5.12 10.92
CA LYS A 76 -2.34 -6.49 10.52
C LYS A 76 -1.69 -6.83 9.19
N VAL A 77 -1.72 -5.91 8.24
CA VAL A 77 -1.11 -6.12 6.93
C VAL A 77 0.41 -6.23 7.07
N ILE A 78 1.03 -5.37 7.87
CA ILE A 78 2.47 -5.41 8.11
C ILE A 78 2.86 -6.74 8.75
N ALA A 79 2.10 -7.21 9.75
CA ALA A 79 2.39 -8.50 10.39
C ALA A 79 2.33 -9.65 9.38
N ARG A 80 1.34 -9.63 8.50
CA ARG A 80 1.19 -10.65 7.47
C ARG A 80 2.36 -10.63 6.48
N LEU A 81 2.77 -9.44 6.06
CA LEU A 81 3.88 -9.30 5.12
C LEU A 81 5.20 -9.73 5.76
N ASN A 82 5.39 -9.47 7.05
CA ASN A 82 6.55 -9.97 7.77
C ASN A 82 6.60 -11.49 7.81
N GLN A 83 5.44 -12.14 7.93
CA GLN A 83 5.37 -13.59 7.87
C GLN A 83 5.72 -14.14 6.49
N LEU A 84 5.29 -13.45 5.44
CA LEU A 84 5.47 -13.93 4.06
C LEU A 84 6.84 -13.57 3.48
N TYR A 85 7.35 -12.40 3.81
CA TYR A 85 8.56 -11.84 3.19
C TYR A 85 9.64 -11.46 4.19
N GLY A 86 9.42 -11.70 5.47
CA GLY A 86 10.42 -11.41 6.50
C GLY A 86 11.67 -12.26 6.32
N GLN A 87 12.80 -11.65 6.63
CA GLN A 87 14.10 -12.29 6.50
C GLN A 87 14.70 -12.61 7.86
#